data_267edbe3fb84c1ffd537e72b2b0773bf
#
_entry.id   267edbe3fb84c1ffd537e72b2b0773bf
#
_cell.length_a   1.000
_cell.length_b   1.000
_cell.length_c   1.000
_cell.angle_alpha   90.00
_cell.angle_beta   90.00
_cell.angle_gamma   90.00
#
_symmetry.space_group_name_H-M   'P 1'
#
loop_
_entity.id
_entity.type
_entity.pdbx_description
1 polymer ?
#
loop_
_entity_poly.entity_id
_entity_poly.type
_entity_poly.pdbx_seq_one_letter_code
_entity_poly.pdbx_strand_id
1 'polypeptide(L)'
;MKQPLFITFSGIDGAGKSTQIDLLCASMSAAGARVTRLSFWDDVVAFSAQRERSSHRLLKGEVGVGSPGRPVARRDKNVRSWYLNFIRSCLYLIDAVRLNIVWRQHRRRNSDVVVFDRYIYDELANLPLNNVLSRAYIRLVLKFSPIPDLPLLLDADPSLAVQRKPEYPLDFVHTNRQAYLALGKIEPSIKVIAPALIPEVQDQILKQLLALRAIKGQCPAFIAFLAASPIANSQAQTM
;
A
#
# COMPACT_ATOMS: atom_id res chain seq x y z
N MET A 1 6.57 8.40 -25.01
CA MET A 1 7.17 8.62 -23.68
C MET A 1 7.09 7.31 -22.91
N LYS A 2 8.19 6.87 -22.30
CA LYS A 2 8.26 5.64 -21.52
C LYS A 2 7.44 5.81 -20.23
N GLN A 3 6.57 4.86 -19.91
CA GLN A 3 5.82 4.92 -18.65
C GLN A 3 6.70 4.46 -17.50
N PRO A 4 6.71 5.17 -16.35
CA PRO A 4 7.42 4.70 -15.17
C PRO A 4 6.79 3.43 -14.63
N LEU A 5 7.60 2.57 -14.02
CA LEU A 5 7.11 1.42 -13.26
C LEU A 5 6.36 1.91 -12.01
N PHE A 6 5.13 1.45 -11.82
CA PHE A 6 4.24 1.88 -10.76
C PHE A 6 4.09 0.78 -9.69
N ILE A 7 4.70 1.00 -8.53
CA ILE A 7 4.70 0.06 -7.40
C ILE A 7 3.94 0.67 -6.23
N THR A 8 3.13 -0.10 -5.54
CA THR A 8 2.42 0.34 -4.34
C THR A 8 2.62 -0.64 -3.18
N PHE A 9 2.70 -0.10 -1.97
CA PHE A 9 2.84 -0.88 -0.75
C PHE A 9 1.65 -0.63 0.18
N SER A 10 0.95 -1.69 0.54
CA SER A 10 -0.17 -1.68 1.49
C SER A 10 0.05 -2.72 2.59
N GLY A 11 -0.72 -2.66 3.66
CA GLY A 11 -0.67 -3.60 4.77
C GLY A 11 -0.78 -2.94 6.14
N ILE A 12 -0.88 -3.75 7.19
CA ILE A 12 -1.05 -3.28 8.57
C ILE A 12 0.14 -2.43 9.05
N ASP A 13 -0.09 -1.61 10.07
CA ASP A 13 0.99 -0.90 10.73
C ASP A 13 1.92 -1.88 11.44
N GLY A 14 3.24 -1.63 11.37
CA GLY A 14 4.24 -2.59 11.85
C GLY A 14 4.62 -3.72 10.88
N ALA A 15 4.01 -3.80 9.68
CA ALA A 15 4.35 -4.82 8.67
C ALA A 15 5.71 -4.61 7.97
N GLY A 16 6.45 -3.56 8.29
CA GLY A 16 7.77 -3.30 7.71
C GLY A 16 7.75 -2.59 6.35
N LYS A 17 6.61 -1.99 5.94
CA LYS A 17 6.47 -1.30 4.66
C LYS A 17 7.57 -0.28 4.41
N SER A 18 7.77 0.66 5.33
CA SER A 18 8.76 1.74 5.16
C SER A 18 10.17 1.18 4.97
N THR A 19 10.54 0.17 5.74
CA THR A 19 11.84 -0.51 5.61
C THR A 19 12.02 -1.13 4.22
N GLN A 20 11.01 -1.82 3.71
CA GLN A 20 11.06 -2.46 2.39
C GLN A 20 11.04 -1.43 1.26
N ILE A 21 10.29 -0.34 1.41
CA ILE A 21 10.29 0.78 0.47
C ILE A 21 11.68 1.43 0.43
N ASP A 22 12.29 1.70 1.58
CA ASP A 22 13.61 2.33 1.67
C ASP A 22 14.68 1.45 1.01
N LEU A 23 14.70 0.14 1.31
CA LEU A 23 15.61 -0.82 0.70
C LEU A 23 15.43 -0.90 -0.82
N LEU A 24 14.19 -0.97 -1.28
CA LEU A 24 13.88 -1.04 -2.71
C LEU A 24 14.31 0.25 -3.43
N CYS A 25 13.95 1.42 -2.88
CA CYS A 25 14.31 2.71 -3.46
C CYS A 25 15.83 2.90 -3.51
N ALA A 26 16.54 2.56 -2.43
CA ALA A 26 18.00 2.64 -2.36
C ALA A 26 18.66 1.73 -3.43
N SER A 27 18.22 0.48 -3.52
CA SER A 27 18.75 -0.49 -4.48
C SER A 27 18.49 -0.07 -5.93
N MET A 28 17.30 0.44 -6.24
CA MET A 28 16.97 0.94 -7.58
C MET A 28 17.75 2.19 -7.94
N SER A 29 17.93 3.11 -6.98
CA SER A 29 18.72 4.32 -7.19
C SER A 29 20.19 4.00 -7.40
N ALA A 30 20.75 3.05 -6.65
CA ALA A 30 22.12 2.58 -6.83
C ALA A 30 22.34 1.96 -8.24
N ALA A 31 21.31 1.35 -8.82
CA ALA A 31 21.34 0.85 -10.20
C ALA A 31 21.07 1.94 -11.27
N GLY A 32 21.03 3.23 -10.88
CA GLY A 32 20.86 4.37 -11.77
C GLY A 32 19.41 4.69 -12.16
N ALA A 33 18.41 4.09 -11.52
CA ALA A 33 17.01 4.41 -11.75
C ALA A 33 16.61 5.70 -11.02
N ARG A 34 15.82 6.54 -11.69
CA ARG A 34 15.21 7.73 -11.07
C ARG A 34 13.94 7.33 -10.36
N VAL A 35 14.02 7.17 -9.05
CA VAL A 35 12.91 6.74 -8.20
C VAL A 35 12.19 7.97 -7.62
N THR A 36 10.86 8.00 -7.74
CA THR A 36 9.99 8.96 -7.05
C THR A 36 9.17 8.20 -6.01
N ARG A 37 9.31 8.58 -4.74
CA ARG A 37 8.45 8.09 -3.65
C ARG A 37 7.33 9.08 -3.41
N LEU A 38 6.11 8.57 -3.28
CA LEU A 38 4.90 9.32 -2.94
C LEU A 38 4.21 8.66 -1.74
N SER A 39 3.56 9.47 -0.91
CA SER A 39 2.72 9.02 0.19
C SER A 39 1.25 9.21 -0.18
N PHE A 40 0.44 8.18 -0.03
CA PHE A 40 -1.00 8.29 -0.30
C PHE A 40 -1.67 9.35 0.59
N TRP A 41 -1.27 9.41 1.86
CA TRP A 41 -1.86 10.33 2.82
C TRP A 41 -1.46 11.80 2.61
N ASP A 42 -0.22 12.04 2.20
CA ASP A 42 0.32 13.40 2.04
C ASP A 42 0.06 13.96 0.65
N ASP A 43 0.19 13.12 -0.38
CA ASP A 43 0.14 13.56 -1.77
C ASP A 43 -1.25 13.45 -2.39
N VAL A 44 -2.09 12.51 -1.91
CA VAL A 44 -3.35 12.16 -2.57
C VAL A 44 -4.57 12.53 -1.75
N VAL A 45 -4.62 12.16 -0.45
CA VAL A 45 -5.84 12.28 0.36
C VAL A 45 -6.35 13.71 0.41
N ALA A 46 -7.60 13.90 -0.06
CA ALA A 46 -8.25 15.19 -0.02
C ALA A 46 -8.61 15.56 1.43
N PHE A 47 -8.28 16.80 1.81
CA PHE A 47 -8.64 17.33 3.14
C PHE A 47 -8.08 16.51 4.32
N SER A 48 -6.86 15.95 4.19
CA SER A 48 -6.25 15.10 5.24
C SER A 48 -6.30 15.73 6.63
N ALA A 49 -5.88 16.99 6.77
CA ALA A 49 -5.90 17.71 8.03
C ALA A 49 -7.34 17.96 8.59
N GLN A 50 -8.32 18.20 7.69
CA GLN A 50 -9.72 18.35 8.09
C GLN A 50 -10.35 16.99 8.46
N ARG A 51 -10.00 15.92 7.75
CA ARG A 51 -10.45 14.56 8.07
C ARG A 51 -9.95 14.14 9.45
N GLU A 52 -8.70 14.38 9.75
CA GLU A 52 -8.13 14.10 11.07
C GLU A 52 -8.88 14.86 12.16
N ARG A 53 -9.06 16.18 12.03
CA ARG A 53 -9.79 17.02 12.99
C ARG A 53 -11.27 16.62 13.12
N SER A 54 -11.93 16.26 12.01
CA SER A 54 -13.35 15.91 12.01
C SER A 54 -13.60 14.53 12.58
N SER A 55 -12.72 13.56 12.34
CA SER A 55 -12.82 12.22 12.93
C SER A 55 -12.73 12.30 14.46
N HIS A 56 -11.87 13.13 14.99
CA HIS A 56 -11.76 13.36 16.45
C HIS A 56 -13.00 14.04 17.04
N ARG A 57 -13.59 15.02 16.36
CA ARG A 57 -14.78 15.73 16.86
C ARG A 57 -16.08 14.91 16.77
N LEU A 58 -16.29 14.22 15.65
CA LEU A 58 -17.54 13.50 15.36
C LEU A 58 -17.59 12.11 16.01
N LEU A 59 -16.46 11.44 16.16
CA LEU A 59 -16.39 10.03 16.58
C LEU A 59 -15.95 9.87 18.03
N LYS A 60 -15.65 10.97 18.76
CA LYS A 60 -15.11 10.94 20.13
C LYS A 60 -13.95 9.93 20.27
N GLY A 61 -13.14 9.78 19.21
CA GLY A 61 -11.94 8.97 19.20
C GLY A 61 -10.83 9.65 20.01
N GLU A 62 -9.95 8.86 20.58
CA GLU A 62 -8.77 9.40 21.25
C GLU A 62 -7.86 10.07 20.22
N VAL A 63 -7.33 11.26 20.59
CA VAL A 63 -6.45 12.05 19.73
C VAL A 63 -5.02 11.52 19.86
N GLY A 64 -4.37 11.30 18.72
CA GLY A 64 -2.94 11.02 18.67
C GLY A 64 -2.57 9.61 18.19
N VAL A 65 -1.29 9.41 18.07
CA VAL A 65 -0.67 8.11 17.82
C VAL A 65 -0.51 7.39 19.16
N GLY A 66 -0.98 6.15 19.25
CA GLY A 66 -0.86 5.38 20.48
C GLY A 66 0.62 5.20 20.88
N SER A 67 0.86 5.04 22.19
CA SER A 67 2.19 4.80 22.75
C SER A 67 2.25 3.41 23.41
N PRO A 68 3.47 2.87 23.64
CA PRO A 68 3.64 1.66 24.43
C PRO A 68 2.94 1.80 25.78
N GLY A 69 1.96 0.93 26.07
CA GLY A 69 1.16 0.98 27.30
C GLY A 69 -0.13 1.81 27.23
N ARG A 70 -0.38 2.57 26.15
CA ARG A 70 -1.63 3.31 25.92
C ARG A 70 -2.02 3.29 24.44
N PRO A 71 -2.43 2.12 23.90
CA PRO A 71 -2.86 2.01 22.51
C PRO A 71 -4.15 2.80 22.29
N VAL A 72 -4.24 3.50 21.15
CA VAL A 72 -5.43 4.28 20.78
C VAL A 72 -6.50 3.37 20.21
N ALA A 73 -7.69 3.38 20.81
CA ALA A 73 -8.86 2.71 20.25
C ALA A 73 -9.44 3.56 19.10
N ARG A 74 -9.09 3.22 17.85
CA ARG A 74 -9.68 3.86 16.67
C ARG A 74 -11.13 3.42 16.46
N ARG A 75 -12.05 4.19 16.98
CA ARG A 75 -13.50 4.03 16.75
C ARG A 75 -13.94 4.50 15.35
N ASP A 76 -13.13 5.29 14.68
CA ASP A 76 -13.36 5.82 13.32
C ASP A 76 -13.41 4.72 12.23
N LYS A 77 -12.74 3.60 12.43
CA LYS A 77 -12.79 2.45 11.50
C LYS A 77 -14.05 1.57 11.65
N ASN A 78 -14.74 1.62 12.79
CA ASN A 78 -15.97 0.86 13.07
C ASN A 78 -17.22 1.76 13.09
N VAL A 79 -17.36 2.65 12.12
CA VAL A 79 -18.50 3.55 12.03
C VAL A 79 -19.78 2.78 11.69
N ARG A 80 -20.72 2.71 12.64
CA ARG A 80 -22.04 2.09 12.44
C ARG A 80 -23.06 3.02 11.78
N SER A 81 -22.79 4.33 11.75
CA SER A 81 -23.73 5.32 11.19
C SER A 81 -23.72 5.30 9.65
N TRP A 82 -24.91 5.11 9.05
CA TRP A 82 -25.08 5.03 7.60
C TRP A 82 -24.65 6.31 6.87
N TYR A 83 -24.92 7.49 7.42
CA TYR A 83 -24.57 8.77 6.80
C TYR A 83 -23.05 9.01 6.82
N LEU A 84 -22.35 8.61 7.90
CA LEU A 84 -20.89 8.68 7.95
C LEU A 84 -20.23 7.70 6.96
N ASN A 85 -20.80 6.51 6.79
CA ASN A 85 -20.34 5.57 5.77
C ASN A 85 -20.57 6.10 4.35
N PHE A 86 -21.69 6.82 4.12
CA PHE A 86 -21.94 7.47 2.84
C PHE A 86 -20.94 8.59 2.56
N ILE A 87 -20.69 9.49 3.53
CA ILE A 87 -19.68 10.56 3.39
C ILE A 87 -18.29 9.95 3.12
N ARG A 88 -17.92 8.92 3.86
CA ARG A 88 -16.66 8.19 3.66
C ARG A 88 -16.57 7.61 2.24
N SER A 89 -17.63 7.03 1.75
CA SER A 89 -17.67 6.50 0.39
C SER A 89 -17.49 7.61 -0.66
N CYS A 90 -18.13 8.75 -0.48
CA CYS A 90 -17.90 9.90 -1.38
C CYS A 90 -16.43 10.37 -1.34
N LEU A 91 -15.82 10.41 -0.15
CA LEU A 91 -14.42 10.80 0.00
C LEU A 91 -13.47 9.81 -0.70
N TYR A 92 -13.71 8.51 -0.62
CA TYR A 92 -12.89 7.51 -1.32
C TYR A 92 -12.95 7.64 -2.85
N LEU A 93 -14.10 8.00 -3.41
CA LEU A 93 -14.21 8.30 -4.83
C LEU A 93 -13.42 9.56 -5.20
N ILE A 94 -13.49 10.61 -4.39
CA ILE A 94 -12.69 11.83 -4.58
C ILE A 94 -11.20 11.49 -4.53
N ASP A 95 -10.77 10.68 -3.57
CA ASP A 95 -9.38 10.25 -3.45
C ASP A 95 -8.92 9.41 -4.66
N ALA A 96 -9.78 8.52 -5.18
CA ALA A 96 -9.50 7.77 -6.40
C ALA A 96 -9.28 8.68 -7.62
N VAL A 97 -10.11 9.71 -7.78
CA VAL A 97 -9.95 10.71 -8.84
C VAL A 97 -8.66 11.51 -8.64
N ARG A 98 -8.39 12.00 -7.43
CA ARG A 98 -7.14 12.72 -7.13
C ARG A 98 -5.91 11.87 -7.35
N LEU A 99 -5.95 10.60 -6.94
CA LEU A 99 -4.89 9.64 -7.19
C LEU A 99 -4.59 9.51 -8.69
N ASN A 100 -5.63 9.51 -9.51
CA ASN A 100 -5.48 9.48 -10.97
C ASN A 100 -4.81 10.77 -11.51
N ILE A 101 -5.16 11.93 -10.95
CA ILE A 101 -4.54 13.23 -11.31
C ILE A 101 -3.06 13.22 -10.91
N VAL A 102 -2.74 12.87 -9.66
CA VAL A 102 -1.37 12.78 -9.14
C VAL A 102 -0.55 11.80 -9.98
N TRP A 103 -1.09 10.61 -10.25
CA TRP A 103 -0.43 9.63 -11.12
C TRP A 103 -0.14 10.17 -12.50
N ARG A 104 -1.11 10.83 -13.17
CA ARG A 104 -0.92 11.42 -14.50
C ARG A 104 0.15 12.51 -14.51
N GLN A 105 0.27 13.31 -13.46
CA GLN A 105 1.31 14.32 -13.32
C GLN A 105 2.70 13.67 -13.20
N HIS A 106 2.83 12.63 -12.34
CA HIS A 106 4.11 11.95 -12.13
C HIS A 106 4.51 11.04 -13.30
N ARG A 107 3.54 10.44 -14.00
CA ARG A 107 3.78 9.67 -15.23
C ARG A 107 4.42 10.50 -16.34
N ARG A 108 4.19 11.82 -16.36
CA ARG A 108 4.77 12.76 -17.33
C ARG A 108 6.14 13.27 -16.89
N ARG A 109 6.52 13.08 -15.64
CA ARG A 109 7.84 13.45 -15.13
C ARG A 109 8.87 12.41 -15.59
N ASN A 110 10.13 12.81 -15.54
CA ASN A 110 11.25 11.98 -16.02
C ASN A 110 11.68 10.95 -14.95
N SER A 111 10.71 10.22 -14.33
CA SER A 111 10.95 9.15 -13.38
C SER A 111 10.92 7.80 -14.09
N ASP A 112 11.78 6.87 -13.67
CA ASP A 112 11.79 5.50 -14.17
C ASP A 112 10.91 4.59 -13.31
N VAL A 113 10.79 4.90 -12.01
CA VAL A 113 9.98 4.17 -11.03
C VAL A 113 9.24 5.15 -10.14
N VAL A 114 7.98 4.87 -9.86
CA VAL A 114 7.15 5.57 -8.88
C VAL A 114 6.69 4.57 -7.82
N VAL A 115 7.04 4.81 -6.57
CA VAL A 115 6.69 3.98 -5.42
C VAL A 115 5.71 4.74 -4.53
N PHE A 116 4.54 4.17 -4.28
CA PHE A 116 3.58 4.70 -3.33
C PHE A 116 3.69 3.98 -1.98
N ASP A 117 3.93 4.77 -0.93
CA ASP A 117 3.75 4.35 0.45
C ASP A 117 2.27 4.49 0.81
N ARG A 118 1.59 3.37 0.94
CA ARG A 118 0.13 3.18 0.99
C ARG A 118 -0.55 3.49 -0.35
N TYR A 119 -1.74 2.97 -0.49
CA TYR A 119 -2.57 3.12 -1.69
C TYR A 119 -4.04 3.15 -1.32
N ILE A 120 -4.94 3.36 -2.30
CA ILE A 120 -6.39 3.33 -2.09
C ILE A 120 -6.86 2.01 -1.44
N TYR A 121 -6.09 0.93 -1.54
CA TYR A 121 -6.36 -0.34 -0.89
C TYR A 121 -6.45 -0.23 0.64
N ASP A 122 -5.65 0.66 1.24
CA ASP A 122 -5.65 0.92 2.68
C ASP A 122 -6.98 1.54 3.15
N GLU A 123 -7.63 2.32 2.29
CA GLU A 123 -8.97 2.85 2.54
C GLU A 123 -10.05 1.79 2.29
N LEU A 124 -9.93 1.02 1.22
CA LEU A 124 -10.92 0.01 0.84
C LEU A 124 -10.96 -1.16 1.82
N ALA A 125 -9.84 -1.50 2.47
CA ALA A 125 -9.79 -2.51 3.52
C ALA A 125 -10.63 -2.17 4.75
N ASN A 126 -11.01 -0.89 4.94
CA ASN A 126 -11.87 -0.46 6.04
C ASN A 126 -13.39 -0.66 5.76
N LEU A 127 -13.76 -1.12 4.57
CA LEU A 127 -15.15 -1.37 4.20
C LEU A 127 -15.60 -2.80 4.62
N PRO A 128 -16.92 -3.03 4.83
CA PRO A 128 -17.44 -4.35 5.14
C PRO A 128 -17.40 -5.25 3.89
N LEU A 129 -16.30 -6.01 3.71
CA LEU A 129 -15.99 -6.79 2.51
C LEU A 129 -16.94 -7.97 2.25
N ASN A 130 -17.74 -8.35 3.24
CA ASN A 130 -18.72 -9.45 3.13
C ASN A 130 -20.00 -9.04 2.38
N ASN A 131 -20.25 -7.76 2.18
CA ASN A 131 -21.46 -7.24 1.54
C ASN A 131 -21.27 -7.10 0.02
N VAL A 132 -22.25 -7.54 -0.76
CA VAL A 132 -22.25 -7.43 -2.23
C VAL A 132 -22.16 -5.98 -2.69
N LEU A 133 -22.88 -5.05 -2.05
CA LEU A 133 -22.81 -3.62 -2.36
C LEU A 133 -21.42 -3.04 -2.13
N SER A 134 -20.78 -3.42 -1.02
CA SER A 134 -19.40 -2.98 -0.75
C SER A 134 -18.43 -3.51 -1.80
N ARG A 135 -18.57 -4.75 -2.24
CA ARG A 135 -17.74 -5.30 -3.32
C ARG A 135 -17.95 -4.58 -4.65
N ALA A 136 -19.21 -4.26 -4.99
CA ALA A 136 -19.53 -3.49 -6.19
C ALA A 136 -18.94 -2.08 -6.10
N TYR A 137 -19.04 -1.45 -4.92
CA TYR A 137 -18.46 -0.14 -4.68
C TYR A 137 -16.91 -0.18 -4.75
N ILE A 138 -16.25 -1.18 -4.18
CA ILE A 138 -14.80 -1.38 -4.29
C ILE A 138 -14.38 -1.43 -5.76
N ARG A 139 -15.07 -2.23 -6.57
CA ARG A 139 -14.79 -2.31 -8.02
C ARG A 139 -14.98 -0.97 -8.71
N LEU A 140 -15.98 -0.19 -8.30
CA LEU A 140 -16.22 1.16 -8.82
C LEU A 140 -15.04 2.08 -8.48
N VAL A 141 -14.60 2.14 -7.23
CA VAL A 141 -13.45 2.95 -6.79
C VAL A 141 -12.18 2.56 -7.54
N LEU A 142 -11.91 1.26 -7.65
CA LEU A 142 -10.74 0.74 -8.38
C LEU A 142 -10.78 1.10 -9.87
N LYS A 143 -11.97 1.16 -10.49
CA LYS A 143 -12.11 1.60 -11.88
C LYS A 143 -11.69 3.06 -12.09
N PHE A 144 -11.85 3.91 -11.08
CA PHE A 144 -11.41 5.31 -11.12
C PHE A 144 -9.98 5.51 -10.64
N SER A 145 -9.36 4.49 -10.06
CA SER A 145 -7.97 4.53 -9.60
C SER A 145 -7.01 4.08 -10.70
N PRO A 146 -5.80 4.63 -10.78
CA PRO A 146 -4.78 4.08 -11.68
C PRO A 146 -4.39 2.66 -11.23
N ILE A 147 -4.14 1.80 -12.20
CA ILE A 147 -3.77 0.40 -11.94
C ILE A 147 -2.26 0.32 -11.72
N PRO A 148 -1.78 -0.07 -10.53
CA PRO A 148 -0.36 -0.28 -10.30
C PRO A 148 0.18 -1.45 -11.15
N ASP A 149 1.44 -1.35 -11.56
CA ASP A 149 2.13 -2.47 -12.20
C ASP A 149 2.42 -3.58 -11.20
N LEU A 150 2.75 -3.20 -9.97
CA LEU A 150 3.02 -4.12 -8.86
C LEU A 150 2.37 -3.62 -7.57
N PRO A 151 1.11 -3.98 -7.30
CA PRO A 151 0.48 -3.73 -6.01
C PRO A 151 0.92 -4.80 -5.00
N LEU A 152 1.69 -4.39 -3.99
CA LEU A 152 2.21 -5.24 -2.93
C LEU A 152 1.39 -5.05 -1.65
N LEU A 153 0.96 -6.17 -1.07
CA LEU A 153 0.39 -6.23 0.26
C LEU A 153 1.37 -6.97 1.17
N LEU A 154 2.03 -6.24 2.07
CA LEU A 154 2.90 -6.84 3.06
C LEU A 154 2.05 -7.39 4.21
N ASP A 155 2.01 -8.72 4.30
CA ASP A 155 1.41 -9.41 5.44
C ASP A 155 2.41 -9.46 6.60
N ALA A 156 1.89 -9.44 7.83
CA ALA A 156 2.69 -9.55 9.04
C ALA A 156 1.90 -10.25 10.13
N ASP A 157 2.61 -10.93 11.03
CA ASP A 157 2.02 -11.42 12.25
C ASP A 157 1.58 -10.24 13.12
N PRO A 158 0.29 -10.20 13.56
CA PRO A 158 -0.24 -9.09 14.35
C PRO A 158 0.51 -8.86 15.67
N SER A 159 0.95 -9.93 16.34
CA SER A 159 1.66 -9.82 17.61
C SER A 159 3.03 -9.16 17.42
N LEU A 160 3.75 -9.57 16.37
CA LEU A 160 5.04 -8.95 16.01
C LEU A 160 4.86 -7.52 15.50
N ALA A 161 3.79 -7.26 14.77
CA ALA A 161 3.47 -5.92 14.27
C ALA A 161 3.20 -4.94 15.41
N VAL A 162 2.41 -5.35 16.42
CA VAL A 162 2.15 -4.55 17.63
C VAL A 162 3.42 -4.35 18.45
N GLN A 163 4.30 -5.35 18.58
CA GLN A 163 5.58 -5.18 19.27
C GLN A 163 6.47 -4.12 18.60
N ARG A 164 6.48 -4.08 17.27
CA ARG A 164 7.27 -3.08 16.50
C ARG A 164 6.64 -1.70 16.54
N LYS A 165 5.30 -1.64 16.54
CA LYS A 165 4.54 -0.38 16.48
C LYS A 165 3.28 -0.48 17.35
N PRO A 166 3.39 -0.24 18.67
CA PRO A 166 2.31 -0.45 19.63
C PRO A 166 1.29 0.72 19.64
N GLU A 167 0.81 1.10 18.47
CA GLU A 167 -0.16 2.18 18.31
C GLU A 167 -1.61 1.72 18.51
N TYR A 168 -1.89 0.44 18.24
CA TYR A 168 -3.24 -0.13 18.25
C TYR A 168 -3.34 -1.40 19.07
N PRO A 169 -4.53 -1.71 19.64
CA PRO A 169 -4.78 -2.98 20.30
C PRO A 169 -4.62 -4.17 19.34
N LEU A 170 -4.17 -5.31 19.87
CA LEU A 170 -3.91 -6.52 19.09
C LEU A 170 -5.14 -6.99 18.29
N ASP A 171 -6.32 -6.98 18.89
CA ASP A 171 -7.58 -7.39 18.23
C ASP A 171 -7.92 -6.51 17.03
N PHE A 172 -7.62 -5.21 17.14
CA PHE A 172 -7.77 -4.28 16.02
C PHE A 172 -6.81 -4.63 14.88
N VAL A 173 -5.54 -4.92 15.19
CA VAL A 173 -4.52 -5.28 14.19
C VAL A 173 -4.87 -6.61 13.52
N HIS A 174 -5.38 -7.59 14.27
CA HIS A 174 -5.92 -8.84 13.74
C HIS A 174 -7.06 -8.62 12.73
N THR A 175 -8.05 -7.83 13.12
CA THR A 175 -9.20 -7.52 12.26
C THR A 175 -8.75 -6.79 10.99
N ASN A 176 -7.83 -5.86 11.13
CA ASN A 176 -7.30 -5.09 10.01
C ASN A 176 -6.52 -5.97 9.04
N ARG A 177 -5.66 -6.88 9.54
CA ARG A 177 -4.96 -7.88 8.72
C ARG A 177 -5.94 -8.73 7.90
N GLN A 178 -6.98 -9.25 8.54
CA GLN A 178 -7.99 -10.06 7.85
C GLN A 178 -8.71 -9.27 6.74
N ALA A 179 -8.99 -7.99 6.97
CA ALA A 179 -9.58 -7.12 5.98
C ALA A 179 -8.66 -6.93 4.75
N TYR A 180 -7.36 -6.71 4.95
CA TYR A 180 -6.40 -6.65 3.85
C TYR A 180 -6.33 -7.97 3.06
N LEU A 181 -6.25 -9.10 3.74
CA LEU A 181 -6.21 -10.41 3.08
C LEU A 181 -7.52 -10.71 2.31
N ALA A 182 -8.67 -10.30 2.87
CA ALA A 182 -9.95 -10.40 2.17
C ALA A 182 -10.01 -9.50 0.93
N LEU A 183 -9.45 -8.29 1.00
CA LEU A 183 -9.33 -7.39 -0.16
C LEU A 183 -8.45 -8.02 -1.26
N GLY A 184 -7.34 -8.65 -0.91
CA GLY A 184 -6.50 -9.38 -1.86
C GLY A 184 -7.23 -10.52 -2.58
N LYS A 185 -8.26 -11.12 -1.97
CA LYS A 185 -9.13 -12.11 -2.63
C LYS A 185 -10.14 -11.46 -3.60
N ILE A 186 -10.55 -10.21 -3.35
CA ILE A 186 -11.46 -9.44 -4.21
C ILE A 186 -10.72 -8.86 -5.41
N GLU A 187 -9.47 -8.43 -5.21
CA GLU A 187 -8.60 -7.85 -6.23
C GLU A 187 -7.34 -8.74 -6.42
N PRO A 188 -7.39 -9.72 -7.33
CA PRO A 188 -6.31 -10.71 -7.52
C PRO A 188 -5.00 -10.13 -8.05
N SER A 189 -4.99 -8.88 -8.53
CA SER A 189 -3.77 -8.21 -8.96
C SER A 189 -2.83 -7.96 -7.77
N ILE A 190 -3.37 -7.82 -6.57
CA ILE A 190 -2.60 -7.59 -5.34
C ILE A 190 -1.73 -8.81 -5.02
N LYS A 191 -0.42 -8.58 -4.92
CA LYS A 191 0.56 -9.60 -4.57
C LYS A 191 0.79 -9.58 -3.07
N VAL A 192 0.32 -10.62 -2.38
CA VAL A 192 0.52 -10.78 -0.94
C VAL A 192 1.94 -11.29 -0.72
N ILE A 193 2.72 -10.54 0.06
CA ILE A 193 4.07 -10.91 0.50
C ILE A 193 3.95 -11.53 1.89
N ALA A 194 4.37 -12.77 2.02
CA ALA A 194 4.28 -13.52 3.28
C ALA A 194 5.19 -12.93 4.37
N PRO A 195 4.78 -13.02 5.65
CA PRO A 195 5.62 -12.61 6.77
C PRO A 195 6.93 -13.42 6.79
N ALA A 196 8.05 -12.69 6.85
CA ALA A 196 9.38 -13.31 6.90
C ALA A 196 10.40 -12.31 7.49
N LEU A 197 11.68 -12.68 7.54
CA LEU A 197 12.76 -11.76 7.88
C LEU A 197 12.92 -10.68 6.79
N ILE A 198 13.47 -9.53 7.16
CA ILE A 198 13.63 -8.38 6.26
C ILE A 198 14.28 -8.77 4.91
N PRO A 199 15.38 -9.53 4.86
CA PRO A 199 15.99 -9.94 3.60
C PRO A 199 15.09 -10.86 2.77
N GLU A 200 14.38 -11.79 3.41
CA GLU A 200 13.48 -12.74 2.74
C GLU A 200 12.26 -12.03 2.13
N VAL A 201 11.71 -11.02 2.83
CA VAL A 201 10.64 -10.17 2.29
C VAL A 201 11.15 -9.40 1.08
N GLN A 202 12.37 -8.87 1.13
CA GLN A 202 13.00 -8.19 0.00
C GLN A 202 13.16 -9.14 -1.19
N ASP A 203 13.58 -10.38 -0.96
CA ASP A 203 13.70 -11.41 -1.99
C ASP A 203 12.35 -11.76 -2.63
N GLN A 204 11.29 -11.86 -1.83
CA GLN A 204 9.93 -12.07 -2.35
C GLN A 204 9.51 -10.90 -3.25
N ILE A 205 9.76 -9.65 -2.85
CA ILE A 205 9.46 -8.45 -3.65
C ILE A 205 10.25 -8.48 -4.96
N LEU A 206 11.54 -8.81 -4.92
CA LEU A 206 12.39 -8.91 -6.10
C LEU A 206 11.92 -10.00 -7.07
N LYS A 207 11.47 -11.15 -6.56
CA LYS A 207 10.86 -12.21 -7.38
C LYS A 207 9.61 -11.74 -8.11
N GLN A 208 8.74 -10.95 -7.44
CA GLN A 208 7.56 -10.36 -8.09
C GLN A 208 7.96 -9.36 -9.19
N LEU A 209 9.00 -8.57 -8.95
CA LEU A 209 9.53 -7.63 -9.94
C LEU A 209 10.14 -8.35 -11.15
N LEU A 210 10.85 -9.45 -10.93
CA LEU A 210 11.39 -10.30 -12.01
C LEU A 210 10.29 -10.89 -12.87
N ALA A 211 9.23 -11.43 -12.23
CA ALA A 211 8.08 -11.98 -12.95
C ALA A 211 7.38 -10.91 -13.81
N LEU A 212 7.32 -9.68 -13.34
CA LEU A 212 6.72 -8.55 -14.07
C LEU A 212 7.54 -8.16 -15.32
N ARG A 213 8.88 -8.29 -15.25
CA ARG A 213 9.79 -8.05 -16.38
C ARG A 213 9.47 -8.92 -17.59
N ALA A 214 9.15 -10.19 -17.35
CA ALA A 214 8.82 -11.15 -18.41
C ALA A 214 7.56 -10.73 -19.19
N ILE A 215 6.67 -9.94 -18.57
CA ILE A 215 5.36 -9.53 -19.11
C ILE A 215 5.42 -8.16 -19.81
N LYS A 216 6.13 -7.18 -19.26
CA LYS A 216 6.03 -5.77 -19.67
C LYS A 216 7.21 -5.18 -20.44
N GLY A 217 8.29 -5.92 -20.68
CA GLY A 217 9.46 -5.41 -21.45
C GLY A 217 9.96 -4.03 -20.97
N GLN A 218 11.05 -3.94 -20.48
CA GLN A 218 12.22 -3.07 -20.42
C GLN A 218 12.12 -1.60 -20.05
N CYS A 219 12.46 -1.29 -18.82
CA CYS A 219 13.26 -0.13 -18.43
C CYS A 219 14.75 -0.53 -18.34
N PRO A 220 15.71 0.09 -19.05
CA PRO A 220 17.13 -0.30 -18.98
C PRO A 220 17.71 -0.22 -17.57
N ALA A 221 17.35 0.82 -16.79
CA ALA A 221 17.76 0.95 -15.41
C ALA A 221 17.21 -0.17 -14.50
N PHE A 222 15.99 -0.65 -14.79
CA PHE A 222 15.40 -1.79 -14.10
C PHE A 222 16.08 -3.12 -14.47
N ILE A 223 16.54 -3.26 -15.71
CA ILE A 223 17.32 -4.41 -16.16
C ILE A 223 18.68 -4.44 -15.45
N ALA A 224 19.37 -3.31 -15.40
CA ALA A 224 20.64 -3.18 -14.69
C ALA A 224 20.49 -3.50 -13.19
N PHE A 225 19.43 -3.02 -12.55
CA PHE A 225 19.10 -3.32 -11.17
C PHE A 225 18.91 -4.83 -10.94
N LEU A 226 18.11 -5.49 -11.78
CA LEU A 226 17.85 -6.92 -11.63
C LEU A 226 19.08 -7.77 -11.95
N ALA A 227 19.93 -7.35 -12.89
CA ALA A 227 21.18 -8.03 -13.19
C ALA A 227 22.21 -7.93 -12.06
N ALA A 228 22.17 -6.84 -11.29
CA ALA A 228 23.02 -6.64 -10.11
C ALA A 228 22.46 -7.30 -8.83
N SER A 229 21.23 -7.81 -8.87
CA SER A 229 20.60 -8.45 -7.72
C SER A 229 21.16 -9.86 -7.48
N PRO A 230 21.43 -10.27 -6.23
CA PRO A 230 21.93 -11.61 -5.89
C PRO A 230 21.06 -12.76 -6.40
N ILE A 231 19.77 -12.53 -6.58
CA ILE A 231 18.79 -13.54 -7.03
C ILE A 231 18.99 -13.88 -8.52
N ALA A 232 19.39 -12.93 -9.37
CA ALA A 232 19.66 -13.19 -10.77
C ALA A 232 20.85 -14.15 -10.96
N ASN A 233 21.85 -14.05 -10.09
CA ASN A 233 23.04 -14.92 -10.11
C ASN A 233 22.73 -16.36 -9.65
N SER A 234 21.75 -16.55 -8.75
CA SER A 234 21.36 -17.90 -8.29
C SER A 234 20.61 -18.71 -9.34
N GLN A 235 19.82 -18.05 -10.21
CA GLN A 235 19.09 -18.74 -11.28
C GLN A 235 19.96 -19.08 -12.51
N ALA A 236 21.04 -18.33 -12.72
CA ALA A 236 21.99 -18.58 -13.80
C ALA A 236 22.91 -19.79 -13.51
N GLN A 237 23.02 -20.22 -12.25
CA GLN A 237 23.84 -21.39 -11.85
C GLN A 237 23.05 -22.70 -11.82
N THR A 238 21.73 -22.66 -12.05
CA THR A 238 20.85 -23.85 -12.03
C THR A 238 20.32 -24.23 -13.43
N MET A 239 20.80 -23.61 -14.47
CA MET A 239 20.65 -23.96 -15.89
C MET A 239 21.98 -24.44 -16.47
#